data_56a756aded238c6272c6bb8045526f7f
#
_entry.id   56a756aded238c6272c6bb8045526f7f
#
_cell.length_a   1.000
_cell.length_b   1.000
_cell.length_c   1.000
_cell.angle_alpha   90.00
_cell.angle_beta   90.00
_cell.angle_gamma   90.00
#
_symmetry.space_group_name_H-M   'P 1'
#
loop_
_entity.id
_entity.type
_entity.pdbx_description
1 polymer ?
#
loop_
_entity_poly.entity_id
_entity_poly.type
_entity_poly.pdbx_seq_one_letter_code
_entity_poly.pdbx_strand_id
1 'polypeptide(L)'
;MEHFVCHYTAASCAQIAFAWNGQHAEQFVDAHLGFRREVIAYCLAHSETVPTALWRDLFWAEAEYSREAWSVLADFHVLAQHLLISGGVAVLDDFVVGFSASFDTYASCQSLELPLPLILRCLPVLKQRWQNSPSGLQKNRYEGTLSLFTDLLNRQYQKGG
;
A
#
# COMPACT_ATOMS: atom_id res chain seq x y z
N MET A 1 -18.69 -9.46 -8.18
CA MET A 1 -17.42 -8.74 -7.94
C MET A 1 -17.28 -7.51 -8.84
N GLU A 2 -17.41 -7.65 -10.14
CA GLU A 2 -17.35 -6.54 -11.11
C GLU A 2 -18.21 -5.32 -10.71
N HIS A 3 -19.48 -5.54 -10.38
CA HIS A 3 -20.38 -4.47 -9.95
C HIS A 3 -19.84 -3.69 -8.74
N PHE A 4 -19.26 -4.39 -7.75
CA PHE A 4 -18.67 -3.74 -6.57
C PHE A 4 -17.48 -2.85 -6.96
N VAL A 5 -16.58 -3.35 -7.81
CA VAL A 5 -15.38 -2.63 -8.23
C VAL A 5 -15.72 -1.42 -9.11
N CYS A 6 -16.58 -1.60 -10.12
CA CYS A 6 -16.97 -0.52 -11.04
C CYS A 6 -17.80 0.60 -10.39
N HIS A 7 -18.53 0.29 -9.31
CA HIS A 7 -19.37 1.26 -8.60
C HIS A 7 -18.83 1.58 -7.19
N TYR A 8 -17.52 1.39 -7.00
CA TYR A 8 -16.90 1.63 -5.70
C TYR A 8 -17.00 3.10 -5.28
N THR A 9 -17.43 3.31 -4.05
CA THR A 9 -17.59 4.64 -3.43
C THR A 9 -17.04 4.61 -2.00
N ALA A 10 -16.89 5.78 -1.39
CA ALA A 10 -16.51 5.87 0.02
C ALA A 10 -17.45 5.10 0.96
N ALA A 11 -18.75 5.00 0.63
CA ALA A 11 -19.71 4.21 1.41
C ALA A 11 -19.43 2.68 1.32
N SER A 12 -18.82 2.22 0.25
CA SER A 12 -18.46 0.80 0.06
C SER A 12 -17.23 0.39 0.89
N CYS A 13 -16.41 1.35 1.33
CA CYS A 13 -15.18 1.10 2.08
C CYS A 13 -15.43 0.26 3.34
N ALA A 14 -16.54 0.47 4.03
CA ALA A 14 -16.89 -0.30 5.23
C ALA A 14 -16.97 -1.82 5.00
N GLN A 15 -17.22 -2.28 3.77
CA GLN A 15 -17.33 -3.71 3.45
C GLN A 15 -15.97 -4.40 3.29
N ILE A 16 -14.91 -3.63 3.05
CA ILE A 16 -13.55 -4.14 2.85
C ILE A 16 -12.58 -3.68 3.93
N ALA A 17 -12.97 -2.75 4.80
CA ALA A 17 -12.14 -2.24 5.88
C ALA A 17 -11.70 -3.38 6.82
N PHE A 18 -10.56 -3.22 7.47
CA PHE A 18 -10.13 -4.11 8.53
C PHE A 18 -11.14 -4.09 9.68
N ALA A 19 -11.68 -5.24 10.05
CA ALA A 19 -12.75 -5.38 11.05
C ALA A 19 -12.36 -6.43 12.10
N TRP A 20 -11.37 -6.07 12.93
CA TRP A 20 -10.79 -6.94 13.93
C TRP A 20 -11.68 -7.10 15.17
N ASN A 21 -11.76 -8.33 15.69
CA ASN A 21 -12.51 -8.66 16.90
C ASN A 21 -11.78 -8.33 18.22
N GLY A 22 -10.58 -7.72 18.16
CA GLY A 22 -9.79 -7.35 19.32
C GLY A 22 -9.04 -8.52 20.00
N GLN A 23 -9.00 -9.70 19.38
CA GLN A 23 -8.33 -10.88 19.93
C GLN A 23 -7.18 -11.34 19.04
N HIS A 24 -6.12 -11.89 19.65
CA HIS A 24 -4.92 -12.37 18.96
C HIS A 24 -4.86 -13.91 18.87
N ALA A 25 -3.87 -14.40 18.16
CA ALA A 25 -3.56 -15.80 17.96
C ALA A 25 -4.76 -16.60 17.36
N GLU A 26 -5.10 -17.74 17.91
CA GLU A 26 -6.15 -18.62 17.39
C GLU A 26 -7.56 -17.99 17.40
N GLN A 27 -7.77 -16.95 18.20
CA GLN A 27 -9.04 -16.24 18.32
C GLN A 27 -9.12 -14.99 17.44
N PHE A 28 -8.07 -14.69 16.68
CA PHE A 28 -8.05 -13.56 15.76
C PHE A 28 -9.08 -13.72 14.65
N VAL A 29 -9.95 -12.72 14.50
CA VAL A 29 -10.95 -12.66 13.43
C VAL A 29 -10.96 -11.27 12.83
N ASP A 30 -10.83 -11.21 11.52
CA ASP A 30 -11.17 -10.04 10.71
C ASP A 30 -12.43 -10.39 9.90
N ALA A 31 -13.54 -9.77 10.25
CA ALA A 31 -14.85 -10.10 9.69
C ALA A 31 -14.94 -9.90 8.16
N HIS A 32 -14.12 -9.03 7.61
CA HIS A 32 -14.16 -8.70 6.17
C HIS A 32 -13.03 -9.36 5.36
N LEU A 33 -12.14 -10.11 5.99
CA LEU A 33 -10.94 -10.67 5.35
C LEU A 33 -11.26 -11.47 4.08
N GLY A 34 -12.24 -12.36 4.15
CA GLY A 34 -12.61 -13.23 3.02
C GLY A 34 -13.07 -12.40 1.82
N PHE A 35 -14.07 -11.54 2.02
CA PHE A 35 -14.60 -10.67 0.95
C PHE A 35 -13.53 -9.71 0.41
N ARG A 36 -12.75 -9.08 1.28
CA ARG A 36 -11.67 -8.18 0.87
C ARG A 36 -10.66 -8.88 -0.04
N ARG A 37 -10.25 -10.11 0.29
CA ARG A 37 -9.29 -10.86 -0.52
C ARG A 37 -9.86 -11.34 -1.86
N GLU A 38 -11.16 -11.61 -1.94
CA GLU A 38 -11.84 -11.84 -3.22
C GLU A 38 -11.85 -10.56 -4.08
N VAL A 39 -12.11 -9.39 -3.47
CA VAL A 39 -12.01 -8.10 -4.16
C VAL A 39 -10.60 -7.86 -4.68
N ILE A 40 -9.57 -8.10 -3.85
CA ILE A 40 -8.15 -7.98 -4.25
C ILE A 40 -7.85 -8.86 -5.45
N ALA A 41 -8.20 -10.15 -5.39
CA ALA A 41 -7.95 -11.08 -6.48
C ALA A 41 -8.61 -10.64 -7.79
N TYR A 42 -9.84 -10.12 -7.73
CA TYR A 42 -10.51 -9.55 -8.89
C TYR A 42 -9.79 -8.30 -9.41
N CYS A 43 -9.42 -7.37 -8.53
CA CYS A 43 -8.69 -6.15 -8.90
C CYS A 43 -7.35 -6.44 -9.57
N LEU A 44 -6.59 -7.41 -9.06
CA LEU A 44 -5.31 -7.81 -9.66
C LEU A 44 -5.48 -8.40 -11.06
N ALA A 45 -6.59 -9.12 -11.31
CA ALA A 45 -6.89 -9.67 -12.62
C ALA A 45 -7.42 -8.62 -13.63
N HIS A 46 -7.92 -7.46 -13.16
CA HIS A 46 -8.57 -6.43 -13.98
C HIS A 46 -8.06 -5.02 -13.65
N SER A 47 -6.76 -4.89 -13.40
CA SER A 47 -6.15 -3.70 -12.79
C SER A 47 -6.38 -2.37 -13.51
N GLU A 48 -6.61 -2.41 -14.83
CA GLU A 48 -6.79 -1.21 -15.67
C GLU A 48 -8.09 -0.43 -15.36
N THR A 49 -9.09 -1.09 -14.79
CA THR A 49 -10.42 -0.51 -14.54
C THR A 49 -10.67 -0.16 -13.07
N VAL A 50 -9.72 -0.46 -12.20
CA VAL A 50 -9.88 -0.29 -10.75
C VAL A 50 -9.64 1.16 -10.33
N PRO A 51 -10.60 1.80 -9.60
CA PRO A 51 -10.42 3.16 -9.10
C PRO A 51 -9.27 3.26 -8.09
N THR A 52 -8.50 4.35 -8.15
CA THR A 52 -7.41 4.62 -7.18
C THR A 52 -7.90 4.59 -5.73
N ALA A 53 -9.12 5.06 -5.46
CA ALA A 53 -9.70 5.02 -4.12
C ALA A 53 -9.84 3.58 -3.60
N LEU A 54 -10.22 2.62 -4.46
CA LEU A 54 -10.32 1.22 -4.08
C LEU A 54 -8.92 0.63 -3.80
N TRP A 55 -7.92 0.91 -4.65
CA TRP A 55 -6.54 0.49 -4.38
C TRP A 55 -6.03 1.00 -3.03
N ARG A 56 -6.30 2.27 -2.72
CA ARG A 56 -5.92 2.89 -1.45
C ARG A 56 -6.57 2.18 -0.26
N ASP A 57 -7.87 1.96 -0.33
CA ASP A 57 -8.64 1.42 0.80
C ASP A 57 -8.31 -0.07 1.03
N LEU A 58 -8.04 -0.86 -0.04
CA LEU A 58 -7.52 -2.22 0.06
C LEU A 58 -6.12 -2.26 0.67
N PHE A 59 -5.22 -1.40 0.20
CA PHE A 59 -3.86 -1.30 0.72
C PHE A 59 -3.84 -0.97 2.23
N TRP A 60 -4.67 -0.01 2.64
CA TRP A 60 -4.82 0.36 4.04
C TRP A 60 -5.36 -0.80 4.90
N ALA A 61 -6.41 -1.44 4.45
CA ALA A 61 -7.02 -2.54 5.20
C ALA A 61 -6.06 -3.74 5.37
N GLU A 62 -5.26 -4.08 4.35
CA GLU A 62 -4.23 -5.13 4.46
C GLU A 62 -3.01 -4.68 5.28
N ALA A 63 -2.67 -3.39 5.30
CA ALA A 63 -1.64 -2.85 6.18
C ALA A 63 -2.06 -2.92 7.66
N GLU A 64 -3.30 -2.56 7.98
CA GLU A 64 -3.86 -2.70 9.34
C GLU A 64 -3.97 -4.17 9.76
N TYR A 65 -4.43 -5.05 8.85
CA TYR A 65 -4.43 -6.49 9.07
C TYR A 65 -3.04 -7.00 9.41
N SER A 66 -2.01 -6.61 8.64
CA SER A 66 -0.63 -7.05 8.87
C SER A 66 -0.10 -6.67 10.24
N ARG A 67 -0.46 -5.49 10.73
CA ARG A 67 -0.03 -5.00 12.05
C ARG A 67 -0.56 -5.86 13.19
N GLU A 68 -1.81 -6.34 13.10
CA GLU A 68 -2.48 -7.05 14.18
C GLU A 68 -2.39 -8.58 14.03
N ALA A 69 -2.37 -9.09 12.78
CA ALA A 69 -2.35 -10.53 12.49
C ALA A 69 -0.93 -11.13 12.45
N TRP A 70 0.11 -10.30 12.52
CA TRP A 70 1.53 -10.70 12.35
C TRP A 70 1.74 -11.52 11.06
N SER A 71 1.07 -11.10 10.02
CA SER A 71 1.09 -11.74 8.71
C SER A 71 0.76 -10.71 7.65
N VAL A 72 1.25 -10.89 6.45
CA VAL A 72 0.98 -9.98 5.32
C VAL A 72 0.42 -10.77 4.14
N LEU A 73 -0.44 -10.12 3.34
CA LEU A 73 -0.86 -10.66 2.05
C LEU A 73 0.38 -10.89 1.16
N ALA A 74 0.49 -12.06 0.54
CA ALA A 74 1.64 -12.38 -0.33
C ALA A 74 1.88 -11.32 -1.42
N ASP A 75 0.79 -10.81 -2.00
CA ASP A 75 0.81 -9.80 -3.06
C ASP A 75 0.68 -8.35 -2.53
N PHE A 76 1.01 -8.09 -1.26
CA PHE A 76 0.89 -6.75 -0.67
C PHE A 76 1.71 -5.70 -1.45
N HIS A 77 2.92 -6.06 -1.90
CA HIS A 77 3.72 -5.19 -2.76
C HIS A 77 3.05 -4.89 -4.11
N VAL A 78 2.24 -5.81 -4.64
CA VAL A 78 1.50 -5.59 -5.89
C VAL A 78 0.36 -4.60 -5.66
N LEU A 79 -0.36 -4.68 -4.51
CA LEU A 79 -1.34 -3.64 -4.12
C LEU A 79 -0.67 -2.26 -4.02
N ALA A 80 0.46 -2.18 -3.34
CA ALA A 80 1.25 -0.96 -3.20
C ALA A 80 1.67 -0.39 -4.56
N GLN A 81 2.08 -1.26 -5.48
CA GLN A 81 2.45 -0.89 -6.84
C GLN A 81 1.29 -0.29 -7.62
N HIS A 82 0.12 -0.94 -7.60
CA HIS A 82 -1.08 -0.43 -8.27
C HIS A 82 -1.57 0.88 -7.67
N LEU A 83 -1.53 1.02 -6.34
CA LEU A 83 -1.82 2.28 -5.67
C LEU A 83 -0.94 3.42 -6.17
N LEU A 84 0.39 3.21 -6.20
CA LEU A 84 1.35 4.22 -6.64
C LEU A 84 1.25 4.51 -8.13
N ILE A 85 1.02 3.51 -8.98
CA ILE A 85 0.87 3.70 -10.43
C ILE A 85 -0.41 4.51 -10.73
N SER A 86 -1.52 4.21 -10.07
CA SER A 86 -2.81 4.87 -10.32
C SER A 86 -2.91 6.27 -9.70
N GLY A 87 -2.35 6.46 -8.49
CA GLY A 87 -2.49 7.69 -7.71
C GLY A 87 -1.27 8.63 -7.75
N GLY A 88 -0.10 8.12 -8.13
CA GLY A 88 1.13 8.90 -8.20
C GLY A 88 1.47 9.59 -6.88
N VAL A 89 1.87 10.86 -6.98
CA VAL A 89 2.26 11.68 -5.82
C VAL A 89 1.10 11.97 -4.85
N ALA A 90 -0.14 11.87 -5.31
CA ALA A 90 -1.30 12.17 -4.49
C ALA A 90 -1.52 11.13 -3.37
N VAL A 91 -1.07 9.90 -3.56
CA VAL A 91 -1.23 8.79 -2.61
C VAL A 91 0.04 8.46 -1.82
N LEU A 92 1.07 9.30 -1.91
CA LEU A 92 2.34 9.03 -1.22
C LEU A 92 2.21 8.98 0.29
N ASP A 93 1.36 9.80 0.88
CA ASP A 93 1.15 9.78 2.33
C ASP A 93 0.45 8.49 2.78
N ASP A 94 -0.53 8.04 1.99
CA ASP A 94 -1.19 6.76 2.22
C ASP A 94 -0.18 5.61 2.12
N PHE A 95 0.66 5.62 1.08
CA PHE A 95 1.71 4.63 0.90
C PHE A 95 2.71 4.63 2.07
N VAL A 96 3.20 5.80 2.50
CA VAL A 96 4.15 5.93 3.61
C VAL A 96 3.61 5.30 4.90
N VAL A 97 2.34 5.51 5.20
CA VAL A 97 1.71 4.95 6.40
C VAL A 97 1.58 3.44 6.31
N GLY A 98 1.05 2.90 5.21
CA GLY A 98 0.85 1.45 5.05
C GLY A 98 2.17 0.68 4.89
N PHE A 99 3.15 1.24 4.16
CA PHE A 99 4.51 0.69 4.05
C PHE A 99 5.18 0.50 5.41
N SER A 100 4.98 1.44 6.33
CA SER A 100 5.57 1.43 7.67
C SER A 100 4.65 0.87 8.76
N ALA A 101 3.57 0.19 8.39
CA ALA A 101 2.60 -0.33 9.36
C ALA A 101 3.13 -1.51 10.18
N SER A 102 3.94 -2.38 9.56
CA SER A 102 4.57 -3.53 10.19
C SER A 102 5.92 -3.85 9.54
N PHE A 103 6.71 -4.74 10.15
CA PHE A 103 7.92 -5.26 9.52
C PHE A 103 7.59 -6.02 8.22
N ASP A 104 6.50 -6.76 8.21
CA ASP A 104 6.09 -7.57 7.06
C ASP A 104 5.66 -6.71 5.86
N THR A 105 4.95 -5.59 6.10
CA THR A 105 4.62 -4.63 5.03
C THR A 105 5.86 -3.95 4.47
N TYR A 106 6.80 -3.59 5.34
CA TYR A 106 8.11 -3.06 4.95
C TYR A 106 8.88 -4.06 4.08
N ALA A 107 9.02 -5.31 4.54
CA ALA A 107 9.74 -6.36 3.84
C ALA A 107 9.09 -6.70 2.48
N SER A 108 7.76 -6.82 2.43
CA SER A 108 7.04 -7.07 1.18
C SER A 108 7.31 -5.98 0.15
N CYS A 109 7.27 -4.71 0.55
CA CYS A 109 7.49 -3.59 -0.38
C CYS A 109 8.93 -3.48 -0.94
N GLN A 110 9.89 -4.25 -0.42
CA GLN A 110 11.22 -4.34 -1.04
C GLN A 110 11.17 -4.95 -2.45
N SER A 111 10.10 -5.69 -2.76
CA SER A 111 9.85 -6.29 -4.08
C SER A 111 9.11 -5.37 -5.06
N LEU A 112 8.86 -4.11 -4.70
CA LEU A 112 8.20 -3.14 -5.60
C LEU A 112 8.96 -2.97 -6.92
N GLU A 113 8.19 -2.88 -8.00
CA GLU A 113 8.68 -2.49 -9.33
C GLU A 113 7.86 -1.31 -9.84
N LEU A 114 8.48 -0.14 -9.94
CA LEU A 114 7.82 1.09 -10.38
C LEU A 114 8.47 1.63 -11.65
N PRO A 115 7.69 2.24 -12.56
CA PRO A 115 8.25 2.94 -13.72
C PRO A 115 9.20 4.07 -13.29
N LEU A 116 10.35 4.19 -13.96
CA LEU A 116 11.35 5.23 -13.68
C LEU A 116 10.74 6.66 -13.63
N PRO A 117 9.86 7.07 -14.56
CA PRO A 117 9.25 8.39 -14.49
C PRO A 117 8.42 8.63 -13.23
N LEU A 118 7.80 7.58 -12.65
CA LEU A 118 7.06 7.69 -11.41
C LEU A 118 8.00 7.86 -10.21
N ILE A 119 9.08 7.07 -10.14
CA ILE A 119 10.11 7.19 -9.09
C ILE A 119 10.68 8.62 -9.08
N LEU A 120 11.05 9.15 -10.25
CA LEU A 120 11.62 10.49 -10.37
C LEU A 120 10.65 11.61 -9.96
N ARG A 121 9.33 11.42 -10.13
CA ARG A 121 8.31 12.37 -9.65
C ARG A 121 8.08 12.28 -8.15
N CYS A 122 8.14 11.08 -7.57
CA CYS A 122 7.87 10.87 -6.15
C CYS A 122 9.03 11.31 -5.25
N LEU A 123 10.28 11.09 -5.65
CA LEU A 123 11.46 11.39 -4.82
C LEU A 123 11.54 12.84 -4.31
N PRO A 124 11.39 13.90 -5.13
CA PRO A 124 11.46 15.27 -4.65
C PRO A 124 10.31 15.59 -3.67
N VAL A 125 9.11 15.02 -3.89
CA VAL A 125 7.97 15.22 -3.00
C VAL A 125 8.20 14.54 -1.65
N LEU A 126 8.70 13.31 -1.65
CA LEU A 126 9.07 12.59 -0.43
C LEU A 126 10.14 13.35 0.36
N LYS A 127 11.17 13.86 -0.32
CA LYS A 127 12.24 14.66 0.29
C LYS A 127 11.68 15.94 0.95
N GLN A 128 10.80 16.65 0.25
CA GLN A 128 10.15 17.85 0.79
C GLN A 128 9.31 17.52 2.02
N ARG A 129 8.51 16.45 1.98
CA ARG A 129 7.68 16.01 3.10
C ARG A 129 8.51 15.56 4.30
N TRP A 130 9.61 14.84 4.06
CA TRP A 130 10.58 14.48 5.10
C TRP A 130 11.19 15.70 5.78
N GLN A 131 11.62 16.70 4.98
CA GLN A 131 12.19 17.95 5.50
C GLN A 131 11.18 18.74 6.37
N ASN A 132 9.92 18.75 5.95
CA ASN A 132 8.85 19.50 6.63
C ASN A 132 8.20 18.71 7.78
N SER A 133 8.52 17.42 7.93
CA SER A 133 7.95 16.59 8.99
C SER A 133 8.58 16.93 10.34
N PRO A 134 7.78 16.97 11.43
CA PRO A 134 8.32 17.07 12.77
C PRO A 134 9.23 15.88 13.07
N SER A 135 10.09 16.03 14.07
CA SER A 135 10.92 14.92 14.55
C SER A 135 10.05 13.76 15.05
N GLY A 136 10.58 12.54 15.04
CA GLY A 136 9.92 11.36 15.57
C GLY A 136 9.33 10.45 14.49
N LEU A 137 8.26 9.73 14.82
CA LEU A 137 7.72 8.62 14.03
C LEU A 137 7.41 9.00 12.56
N GLN A 138 6.79 10.15 12.34
CA GLN A 138 6.43 10.57 10.99
C GLN A 138 7.68 10.81 10.13
N LYS A 139 8.70 11.46 10.68
CA LYS A 139 9.96 11.70 9.97
C LYS A 139 10.66 10.38 9.62
N ASN A 140 10.69 9.42 10.56
CA ASN A 140 11.28 8.10 10.33
C ASN A 140 10.54 7.32 9.22
N ARG A 141 9.20 7.45 9.14
CA ARG A 141 8.41 6.83 8.06
C ARG A 141 8.81 7.38 6.69
N TYR A 142 8.94 8.70 6.55
CA TYR A 142 9.39 9.31 5.29
C TYR A 142 10.84 8.95 4.96
N GLU A 143 11.72 8.86 5.96
CA GLU A 143 13.12 8.46 5.78
C GLU A 143 13.23 7.03 5.23
N GLY A 144 12.50 6.07 5.81
CA GLY A 144 12.44 4.70 5.31
C GLY A 144 11.87 4.62 3.89
N THR A 145 10.86 5.43 3.58
CA THR A 145 10.28 5.49 2.22
C THR A 145 11.25 6.12 1.23
N LEU A 146 11.99 7.16 1.61
CA LEU A 146 13.03 7.76 0.78
C LEU A 146 14.14 6.76 0.46
N SER A 147 14.57 5.97 1.45
CA SER A 147 15.54 4.89 1.23
C SER A 147 15.03 3.89 0.19
N LEU A 148 13.80 3.39 0.35
CA LEU A 148 13.18 2.49 -0.61
C LEU A 148 13.16 3.06 -2.03
N PHE A 149 12.70 4.32 -2.21
CA PHE A 149 12.62 4.93 -3.54
C PHE A 149 14.00 5.20 -4.16
N THR A 150 15.01 5.48 -3.34
CA THR A 150 16.40 5.60 -3.78
C THR A 150 16.93 4.24 -4.26
N ASP A 151 16.64 3.16 -3.54
CA ASP A 151 17.03 1.80 -3.94
C ASP A 151 16.30 1.36 -5.23
N LEU A 152 15.03 1.71 -5.38
CA LEU A 152 14.28 1.50 -6.62
C LEU A 152 14.94 2.23 -7.80
N LEU A 153 15.34 3.48 -7.62
CA LEU A 153 16.05 4.26 -8.64
C LEU A 153 17.38 3.60 -9.04
N ASN A 154 18.17 3.19 -8.05
CA ASN A 154 19.46 2.53 -8.28
C ASN A 154 19.29 1.21 -9.05
N ARG A 155 18.28 0.41 -8.71
CA ARG A 155 17.94 -0.83 -9.45
C ARG A 155 17.58 -0.58 -10.91
N GLN A 156 16.89 0.53 -11.22
CA GLN A 156 16.57 0.91 -12.60
C GLN A 156 17.82 1.23 -13.42
N TYR A 157 18.77 1.95 -12.84
CA TYR A 157 20.05 2.24 -13.53
C TYR A 157 20.91 1.00 -13.77
N GLN A 158 20.88 0.03 -12.85
CA GLN A 158 21.62 -1.23 -13.03
C GLN A 158 21.01 -2.15 -14.10
N LYS A 159 19.70 -2.09 -14.33
CA LYS A 159 19.01 -2.86 -15.39
C LYS A 159 19.22 -2.27 -16.79
N GLY A 160 19.60 -0.99 -16.91
CA GLY A 160 19.74 -0.28 -18.18
C GLY A 160 21.19 -0.15 -18.71
N GLY A 161 22.18 -0.61 -17.97
CA GLY A 161 23.60 -0.67 -18.35
C GLY A 161 24.01 -2.11 -18.67
#